data_f43671198d65d09b29868d06c1c45e7e
#
_entry.id   f43671198d65d09b29868d06c1c45e7e
#
_cell.length_a   1.000
_cell.length_b   1.000
_cell.length_c   1.000
_cell.angle_alpha   90.00
_cell.angle_beta   90.00
_cell.angle_gamma   90.00
#
_symmetry.space_group_name_H-M   'P 1'
#
loop_
_entity.id
_entity.type
_entity.pdbx_description
1 polymer ?
#
loop_
_entity_poly.entity_id
_entity_poly.type
_entity_poly.pdbx_seq_one_letter_code
_entity_poly.pdbx_strand_id
1 'polypeptide(L)'
;MRVTRTETNMAYRMADHDRWQRLDFVLGQRINLSRNHDKEDRDICDDLAGDYPKEFVFTGWHPQCMCYCTPIMLEPKEVFRMSRAKLEGKPVKPSREPLTEYPEGFKRWVGKNSEYIARKRAEGKEPYFIRDNADVVDNILEERENYFNALSSSLSERLMPTPIKDVSEVEDVLKNVVDRHPEYFKRGFKGLKGVSEDHAYMSTSLDGLIEINFASNKFGYNAGESLVSAIKRVKKGEALNKEEEYSIEQLWHEILHNKSANKTILSHIEDKGLGFTRATAETINQLIARNSYDEFLREIGGKAKFKDWIMTNGYSYNDSVTNLRELLKTARINERDFIKEAEAILMKDYAEIDKRISYLLVRKYKGEGDLKWAFGMIELPPESFNNVCLKILRQG
;
A
#
# COMPACT_ATOMS: atom_id res chain seq x y z
N MET A 1 -8.16 -31.89 21.08
CA MET A 1 -7.25 -32.02 19.92
C MET A 1 -6.56 -30.74 19.47
N ARG A 2 -7.20 -29.58 19.48
CA ARG A 2 -6.55 -28.30 19.03
C ARG A 2 -5.37 -27.87 19.90
N VAL A 3 -5.54 -27.91 21.21
CA VAL A 3 -4.49 -27.55 22.19
C VAL A 3 -3.30 -28.46 22.06
N THR A 4 -3.50 -29.78 22.05
CA THR A 4 -2.43 -30.78 22.00
C THR A 4 -1.50 -30.60 20.79
N ARG A 5 -2.05 -30.33 19.59
CA ARG A 5 -1.24 -30.09 18.37
C ARG A 5 -0.36 -28.85 18.50
N THR A 6 -0.94 -27.76 19.00
CA THR A 6 -0.21 -26.51 19.20
C THR A 6 0.94 -26.70 20.19
N GLU A 7 0.66 -27.26 21.34
CA GLU A 7 1.64 -27.52 22.40
C GLU A 7 2.77 -28.47 21.93
N THR A 8 2.43 -29.52 21.20
CA THR A 8 3.43 -30.43 20.64
C THR A 8 4.35 -29.71 19.65
N ASN A 9 3.78 -28.93 18.73
CA ASN A 9 4.59 -28.19 17.76
C ASN A 9 5.49 -27.14 18.45
N MET A 10 4.98 -26.46 19.47
CA MET A 10 5.77 -25.50 20.27
C MET A 10 6.94 -26.20 20.95
N ALA A 11 6.72 -27.38 21.58
CA ALA A 11 7.77 -28.15 22.24
C ALA A 11 8.89 -28.54 21.28
N TYR A 12 8.55 -29.04 20.08
CA TYR A 12 9.55 -29.40 19.06
C TYR A 12 10.36 -28.20 18.60
N ARG A 13 9.69 -27.05 18.34
CA ARG A 13 10.34 -25.80 17.90
C ARG A 13 11.29 -25.27 18.97
N MET A 14 10.88 -25.33 20.24
CA MET A 14 11.74 -24.93 21.37
C MET A 14 12.96 -25.84 21.48
N ALA A 15 12.80 -27.14 21.33
CA ALA A 15 13.92 -28.09 21.35
C ALA A 15 14.93 -27.83 20.21
N ASP A 16 14.45 -27.51 19.01
CA ASP A 16 15.29 -27.14 17.88
C ASP A 16 15.99 -25.81 18.14
N HIS A 17 15.28 -24.79 18.66
CA HIS A 17 15.84 -23.51 19.06
C HIS A 17 17.00 -23.71 20.07
N ASP A 18 16.76 -24.41 21.16
CA ASP A 18 17.78 -24.67 22.19
C ASP A 18 19.01 -25.42 21.65
N ARG A 19 18.78 -26.30 20.71
CA ARG A 19 19.85 -27.06 20.04
C ARG A 19 20.69 -26.09 19.17
N TRP A 20 20.05 -25.25 18.37
CA TRP A 20 20.76 -24.36 17.44
C TRP A 20 21.55 -23.26 18.16
N GLN A 21 21.07 -22.79 19.32
CA GLN A 21 21.83 -21.83 20.15
C GLN A 21 23.24 -22.32 20.50
N ARG A 22 23.42 -23.62 20.66
CA ARG A 22 24.70 -24.24 21.06
C ARG A 22 25.65 -24.50 19.89
N LEU A 23 25.22 -24.28 18.66
CA LEU A 23 25.96 -24.60 17.46
C LEU A 23 26.56 -23.35 16.82
N ASP A 24 27.89 -23.20 16.89
CA ASP A 24 28.61 -22.04 16.37
C ASP A 24 28.50 -21.90 14.83
N PHE A 25 28.18 -22.98 14.13
CA PHE A 25 28.02 -23.00 12.68
C PHE A 25 26.57 -22.74 12.20
N VAL A 26 25.65 -22.50 13.10
CA VAL A 26 24.30 -22.04 12.79
C VAL A 26 24.31 -20.51 12.84
N LEU A 27 24.03 -19.89 11.70
CA LEU A 27 24.06 -18.44 11.52
C LEU A 27 22.72 -17.78 11.75
N GLY A 28 21.64 -18.54 11.68
CA GLY A 28 20.27 -18.06 11.80
C GLY A 28 19.27 -19.18 11.55
N GLN A 29 18.02 -18.83 11.41
CA GLN A 29 16.95 -19.78 11.10
C GLN A 29 16.04 -19.21 10.02
N ARG A 30 15.57 -20.08 9.14
CA ARG A 30 14.55 -19.76 8.14
C ARG A 30 13.23 -20.31 8.57
N ILE A 31 12.23 -19.46 8.69
CA ILE A 31 10.84 -19.85 8.95
C ILE A 31 10.14 -19.99 7.61
N ASN A 32 9.73 -21.20 7.30
CA ASN A 32 9.12 -21.57 6.03
C ASN A 32 7.62 -21.78 6.19
N LEU A 33 6.87 -21.40 5.16
CA LEU A 33 5.47 -21.77 5.04
C LEU A 33 5.32 -23.28 4.85
N SER A 34 4.32 -23.86 5.48
CA SER A 34 3.98 -25.27 5.24
C SER A 34 3.49 -25.46 3.80
N ARG A 35 3.74 -26.63 3.21
CA ARG A 35 3.14 -27.02 1.92
C ARG A 35 1.62 -27.14 1.99
N ASN A 36 1.08 -27.32 3.19
CA ASN A 36 -0.37 -27.38 3.46
C ASN A 36 -0.93 -26.03 3.90
N HIS A 37 -0.14 -24.95 3.77
CA HIS A 37 -0.62 -23.60 3.98
C HIS A 37 -1.60 -23.26 2.86
N ASP A 38 -2.75 -22.70 3.22
CA ASP A 38 -3.73 -22.28 2.24
C ASP A 38 -3.16 -21.13 1.42
N LYS A 39 -3.16 -21.28 0.10
CA LYS A 39 -2.62 -20.27 -0.80
C LYS A 39 -3.68 -19.25 -1.23
N GLU A 40 -4.94 -19.56 -0.96
CA GLU A 40 -6.08 -18.71 -1.32
C GLU A 40 -6.40 -17.72 -0.19
N ASP A 41 -6.17 -18.12 1.07
CA ASP A 41 -6.36 -17.28 2.25
C ASP A 41 -5.00 -16.85 2.83
N ARG A 42 -4.56 -15.67 2.43
CA ARG A 42 -3.34 -15.05 2.96
C ARG A 42 -3.52 -14.71 4.44
N ASP A 43 -2.61 -15.20 5.27
CA ASP A 43 -2.63 -14.95 6.72
C ASP A 43 -1.30 -14.36 7.22
N ILE A 44 -1.20 -14.20 8.54
CA ILE A 44 0.01 -13.71 9.21
C ILE A 44 1.27 -14.51 8.87
N CYS A 45 1.14 -15.80 8.53
CA CYS A 45 2.27 -16.66 8.17
C CYS A 45 2.97 -16.18 6.90
N ASP A 46 2.20 -15.67 5.91
CA ASP A 46 2.73 -15.14 4.65
C ASP A 46 3.57 -13.89 4.87
N ASP A 47 3.14 -13.05 5.80
CA ASP A 47 3.82 -11.78 6.06
C ASP A 47 5.08 -11.98 6.93
N LEU A 48 5.11 -13.02 7.76
CA LEU A 48 6.16 -13.25 8.74
C LEU A 48 7.12 -14.40 8.40
N ALA A 49 6.93 -15.13 7.30
CA ALA A 49 7.92 -16.09 6.82
C ALA A 49 9.22 -15.37 6.40
N GLY A 50 10.38 -15.96 6.67
CA GLY A 50 11.65 -15.35 6.31
C GLY A 50 12.84 -15.83 7.13
N ASP A 51 13.97 -15.14 6.97
CA ASP A 51 15.22 -15.43 7.63
C ASP A 51 15.37 -14.59 8.90
N TYR A 52 15.57 -15.26 10.03
CA TYR A 52 15.65 -14.68 11.36
C TYR A 52 17.01 -14.96 12.02
N PRO A 53 17.49 -14.06 12.91
CA PRO A 53 18.58 -14.38 13.80
C PRO A 53 18.30 -15.67 14.58
N LYS A 54 19.34 -16.38 14.96
CA LYS A 54 19.16 -17.68 15.69
C LYS A 54 18.57 -17.48 17.08
N GLU A 55 18.71 -16.29 17.66
CA GLU A 55 18.17 -15.90 18.97
C GLU A 55 16.64 -15.72 18.94
N PHE A 56 16.05 -15.53 17.79
CA PHE A 56 14.61 -15.40 17.64
C PHE A 56 13.89 -16.69 18.04
N VAL A 57 12.99 -16.62 19.01
CA VAL A 57 12.20 -17.77 19.49
C VAL A 57 10.97 -17.92 18.62
N PHE A 58 10.95 -18.95 17.78
CA PHE A 58 9.79 -19.30 16.98
C PHE A 58 9.02 -20.48 17.56
N THR A 59 7.87 -20.19 18.17
CA THR A 59 6.94 -21.21 18.68
C THR A 59 5.69 -21.37 17.79
N GLY A 60 5.48 -20.44 16.85
CA GLY A 60 4.36 -20.36 15.91
C GLY A 60 3.78 -18.97 15.87
N TRP A 61 3.17 -18.60 14.75
CA TRP A 61 2.54 -17.28 14.58
C TRP A 61 1.14 -17.20 15.20
N HIS A 62 0.42 -18.33 15.20
CA HIS A 62 -0.94 -18.47 15.71
C HIS A 62 -1.21 -19.91 16.18
N PRO A 63 -2.29 -20.19 16.90
CA PRO A 63 -2.70 -21.55 17.23
C PRO A 63 -2.81 -22.41 15.96
N GLN A 64 -2.29 -23.65 16.03
CA GLN A 64 -2.21 -24.59 14.89
C GLN A 64 -1.32 -24.14 13.71
N CYS A 65 -0.45 -23.17 13.90
CA CYS A 65 0.53 -22.81 12.89
C CYS A 65 1.35 -24.02 12.42
N MET A 66 1.35 -24.24 11.10
CA MET A 66 2.08 -25.36 10.46
C MET A 66 3.41 -24.94 9.85
N CYS A 67 3.83 -23.69 9.97
CA CYS A 67 5.14 -23.23 9.55
C CYS A 67 6.24 -23.99 10.29
N TYR A 68 7.37 -24.15 9.65
CA TYR A 68 8.51 -24.89 10.22
C TYR A 68 9.81 -24.12 10.05
N CYS A 69 10.75 -24.35 10.96
CA CYS A 69 12.09 -23.77 10.91
C CYS A 69 13.09 -24.71 10.28
N THR A 70 14.06 -24.13 9.58
CA THR A 70 15.28 -24.79 9.14
C THR A 70 16.48 -23.94 9.53
N PRO A 71 17.59 -24.54 10.04
CA PRO A 71 18.76 -23.75 10.39
C PRO A 71 19.46 -23.24 9.14
N ILE A 72 19.91 -22.00 9.18
CA ILE A 72 20.82 -21.42 8.20
C ILE A 72 22.24 -21.68 8.70
N MET A 73 22.99 -22.50 7.97
CA MET A 73 24.29 -23.01 8.42
C MET A 73 25.43 -22.56 7.51
N LEU A 74 26.62 -22.57 8.05
CA LEU A 74 27.83 -22.54 7.24
C LEU A 74 27.94 -23.75 6.31
N GLU A 75 28.68 -23.61 5.22
CA GLU A 75 28.95 -24.71 4.30
C GLU A 75 29.61 -25.89 5.01
N PRO A 76 29.27 -27.14 4.67
CA PRO A 76 29.79 -28.33 5.36
C PRO A 76 31.32 -28.39 5.43
N LYS A 77 32.01 -27.95 4.37
CA LYS A 77 33.49 -27.88 4.33
C LYS A 77 34.02 -26.92 5.37
N GLU A 78 33.35 -25.82 5.58
CA GLU A 78 33.73 -24.80 6.55
C GLU A 78 33.45 -25.27 7.99
N VAL A 79 32.32 -25.89 8.23
CA VAL A 79 32.00 -26.53 9.53
C VAL A 79 33.10 -27.53 9.90
N PHE A 80 33.53 -28.37 8.95
CA PHE A 80 34.61 -29.32 9.16
C PHE A 80 35.95 -28.60 9.49
N ARG A 81 36.31 -27.56 8.74
CA ARG A 81 37.51 -26.75 8.98
C ARG A 81 37.51 -26.13 10.37
N MET A 82 36.37 -25.54 10.78
CA MET A 82 36.20 -24.92 12.11
C MET A 82 36.29 -25.95 13.23
N SER A 83 35.62 -27.09 13.08
CA SER A 83 35.65 -28.15 14.07
C SER A 83 37.04 -28.73 14.27
N ARG A 84 37.78 -28.92 13.18
CA ARG A 84 39.20 -29.36 13.24
C ARG A 84 40.08 -28.33 13.93
N ALA A 85 39.97 -27.07 13.57
CA ALA A 85 40.78 -25.99 14.18
C ALA A 85 40.47 -25.85 15.68
N LYS A 86 39.21 -26.01 16.09
CA LYS A 86 38.78 -26.01 17.50
C LYS A 86 39.40 -27.16 18.28
N LEU A 87 39.48 -28.35 17.68
CA LEU A 87 40.18 -29.49 18.25
C LEU A 87 41.70 -29.27 18.38
N GLU A 88 42.30 -28.52 17.45
CA GLU A 88 43.72 -28.15 17.44
C GLU A 88 44.02 -26.91 18.32
N GLY A 89 42.99 -26.34 19.01
CA GLY A 89 43.14 -25.12 19.83
C GLY A 89 43.45 -23.85 19.06
N LYS A 90 43.16 -23.84 17.74
CA LYS A 90 43.41 -22.69 16.88
C LYS A 90 42.18 -21.79 16.77
N PRO A 91 42.36 -20.45 16.87
CA PRO A 91 41.25 -19.54 16.64
C PRO A 91 40.85 -19.55 15.15
N VAL A 92 39.57 -19.73 14.88
CA VAL A 92 39.02 -19.68 13.49
C VAL A 92 37.80 -18.80 13.49
N LYS A 93 37.78 -17.83 12.59
CA LYS A 93 36.58 -17.05 12.30
C LYS A 93 35.72 -17.72 11.22
N PRO A 94 34.38 -17.70 11.33
CA PRO A 94 33.50 -18.11 10.25
C PRO A 94 33.66 -17.16 9.04
N SER A 95 33.42 -17.66 7.84
CA SER A 95 33.44 -16.86 6.60
C SER A 95 32.23 -15.96 6.46
N ARG A 96 31.19 -16.23 7.20
CA ARG A 96 29.95 -15.44 7.22
C ARG A 96 29.58 -15.17 8.68
N GLU A 97 29.17 -13.94 8.93
CA GLU A 97 28.66 -13.55 10.25
C GLU A 97 27.24 -14.10 10.48
N PRO A 98 26.85 -14.34 11.73
CA PRO A 98 25.47 -14.66 12.07
C PRO A 98 24.50 -13.58 11.60
N LEU A 99 23.27 -13.96 11.31
CA LEU A 99 22.20 -13.03 11.02
C LEU A 99 21.87 -12.21 12.26
N THR A 100 21.81 -10.89 12.07
CA THR A 100 21.41 -9.92 13.10
C THR A 100 20.14 -9.17 12.73
N GLU A 101 19.77 -9.18 11.44
CA GLU A 101 18.63 -8.46 10.93
C GLU A 101 17.36 -9.32 10.93
N TYR A 102 16.24 -8.68 11.27
CA TYR A 102 14.91 -9.27 11.21
C TYR A 102 14.23 -8.97 9.88
N PRO A 103 13.38 -9.88 9.35
CA PRO A 103 12.65 -9.62 8.11
C PRO A 103 11.83 -8.34 8.16
N GLU A 104 11.82 -7.60 7.06
CA GLU A 104 11.02 -6.38 6.93
C GLU A 104 9.52 -6.61 7.12
N GLY A 105 9.03 -7.81 6.77
CA GLY A 105 7.66 -8.24 7.05
C GLY A 105 7.36 -8.23 8.55
N PHE A 106 8.28 -8.78 9.37
CA PHE A 106 8.16 -8.80 10.82
C PHE A 106 8.21 -7.40 11.43
N LYS A 107 9.21 -6.59 11.07
CA LYS A 107 9.33 -5.20 11.53
C LYS A 107 8.07 -4.39 11.20
N ARG A 108 7.58 -4.54 10.00
CA ARG A 108 6.35 -3.86 9.53
C ARG A 108 5.12 -4.33 10.28
N TRP A 109 5.00 -5.62 10.50
CA TRP A 109 3.86 -6.18 11.24
C TRP A 109 3.85 -5.69 12.69
N VAL A 110 4.99 -5.75 13.39
CA VAL A 110 5.13 -5.21 14.77
C VAL A 110 4.73 -3.74 14.80
N GLY A 111 5.26 -2.94 13.88
CA GLY A 111 4.97 -1.52 13.81
C GLY A 111 3.49 -1.20 13.52
N LYS A 112 2.85 -1.93 12.62
CA LYS A 112 1.42 -1.74 12.31
C LYS A 112 0.50 -2.16 13.46
N ASN A 113 0.93 -3.12 14.28
CA ASN A 113 0.13 -3.71 15.35
C ASN A 113 0.53 -3.23 16.75
N SER A 114 1.24 -2.10 16.88
CA SER A 114 1.73 -1.58 18.16
C SER A 114 0.61 -1.43 19.21
N GLU A 115 -0.53 -0.85 18.84
CA GLU A 115 -1.69 -0.69 19.73
C GLU A 115 -2.32 -2.05 20.10
N TYR A 116 -2.40 -2.97 19.14
CA TYR A 116 -2.88 -4.33 19.40
C TYR A 116 -1.96 -5.05 20.39
N ILE A 117 -0.64 -4.96 20.21
CA ILE A 117 0.37 -5.55 21.09
C ILE A 117 0.24 -4.95 22.50
N ALA A 118 0.18 -3.63 22.64
CA ALA A 118 0.03 -2.95 23.92
C ALA A 118 -1.25 -3.38 24.65
N ARG A 119 -2.38 -3.44 23.94
CA ARG A 119 -3.65 -3.90 24.50
C ARG A 119 -3.57 -5.38 24.94
N LYS A 120 -2.98 -6.25 24.13
CA LYS A 120 -2.85 -7.68 24.47
C LYS A 120 -1.90 -7.93 25.62
N ARG A 121 -0.84 -7.13 25.78
CA ARG A 121 0.04 -7.12 26.95
C ARG A 121 -0.74 -6.75 28.22
N ALA A 122 -1.53 -5.68 28.16
CA ALA A 122 -2.36 -5.25 29.28
C ALA A 122 -3.41 -6.30 29.70
N GLU A 123 -3.93 -7.08 28.73
CA GLU A 123 -4.86 -8.18 28.98
C GLU A 123 -4.17 -9.48 29.47
N GLY A 124 -2.85 -9.59 29.43
CA GLY A 124 -2.11 -10.83 29.67
C GLY A 124 -2.37 -11.92 28.60
N LYS A 125 -2.75 -11.53 27.38
CA LYS A 125 -3.11 -12.41 26.25
C LYS A 125 -2.24 -12.18 25.03
N GLU A 126 -1.00 -11.87 25.26
CA GLU A 126 -0.02 -11.59 24.23
C GLU A 126 0.21 -12.82 23.32
N PRO A 127 0.33 -12.64 21.98
CA PRO A 127 0.72 -13.74 21.08
C PRO A 127 2.06 -14.35 21.47
N TYR A 128 2.22 -15.65 21.34
CA TYR A 128 3.43 -16.38 21.75
C TYR A 128 4.71 -15.77 21.19
N PHE A 129 4.75 -15.53 19.88
CA PHE A 129 5.93 -15.02 19.20
C PHE A 129 6.29 -13.56 19.58
N ILE A 130 5.34 -12.82 20.12
CA ILE A 130 5.58 -11.48 20.68
C ILE A 130 6.15 -11.61 22.10
N ARG A 131 5.50 -12.41 22.95
CA ARG A 131 5.89 -12.63 24.33
C ARG A 131 7.30 -13.25 24.42
N ASP A 132 7.56 -14.25 23.59
CA ASP A 132 8.81 -15.02 23.62
C ASP A 132 9.98 -14.24 22.97
N ASN A 133 9.72 -13.09 22.34
CA ASN A 133 10.69 -12.18 21.74
C ASN A 133 10.46 -10.71 22.18
N ALA A 134 10.07 -10.52 23.43
CA ALA A 134 9.67 -9.20 23.95
C ALA A 134 10.74 -8.13 23.71
N ASP A 135 12.01 -8.43 24.01
CA ASP A 135 13.12 -7.48 23.84
C ASP A 135 13.28 -7.03 22.38
N VAL A 136 13.10 -7.94 21.44
CA VAL A 136 13.18 -7.64 20.00
C VAL A 136 12.02 -6.76 19.56
N VAL A 137 10.82 -7.09 20.02
CA VAL A 137 9.61 -6.34 19.71
C VAL A 137 9.70 -4.94 20.28
N ASP A 138 10.18 -4.81 21.51
CA ASP A 138 10.33 -3.53 22.19
C ASP A 138 11.37 -2.64 21.52
N ASN A 139 12.51 -3.21 21.11
CA ASN A 139 13.51 -2.50 20.32
C ASN A 139 12.95 -1.99 18.99
N ILE A 140 12.17 -2.80 18.26
CA ILE A 140 11.53 -2.37 17.00
C ILE A 140 10.53 -1.23 17.26
N LEU A 141 9.75 -1.31 18.33
CA LEU A 141 8.80 -0.25 18.71
C LEU A 141 9.51 1.02 19.15
N GLU A 142 10.61 0.90 19.93
CA GLU A 142 11.43 2.01 20.38
C GLU A 142 12.18 2.68 19.21
N GLU A 143 12.78 1.92 18.31
CA GLU A 143 13.41 2.44 17.09
C GLU A 143 12.39 3.25 16.27
N ARG A 144 11.18 2.73 16.16
CA ARG A 144 10.10 3.41 15.46
C ARG A 144 9.69 4.69 16.19
N GLU A 145 9.52 4.66 17.52
CA GLU A 145 9.19 5.83 18.31
C GLU A 145 10.31 6.87 18.26
N ASN A 146 11.56 6.45 18.36
CA ASN A 146 12.72 7.30 18.22
C ASN A 146 12.82 7.91 16.80
N TYR A 147 12.51 7.14 15.76
CA TYR A 147 12.40 7.65 14.40
C TYR A 147 11.31 8.72 14.28
N PHE A 148 10.12 8.47 14.84
CA PHE A 148 9.04 9.47 14.86
C PHE A 148 9.39 10.68 15.73
N ASN A 149 10.05 10.48 16.88
CA ASN A 149 10.50 11.56 17.75
C ASN A 149 11.63 12.37 17.11
N ALA A 150 12.58 11.72 16.42
CA ALA A 150 13.63 12.39 15.66
C ALA A 150 13.04 13.12 14.43
N LEU A 151 12.06 12.54 13.78
CA LEU A 151 11.30 13.20 12.71
C LEU A 151 10.51 14.38 13.26
N SER A 152 9.87 14.20 14.40
CA SER A 152 9.10 15.26 15.11
C SER A 152 10.02 16.36 15.66
N SER A 153 11.19 16.05 16.21
CA SER A 153 12.18 17.05 16.66
C SER A 153 12.88 17.74 15.48
N SER A 154 13.22 17.03 14.42
CA SER A 154 13.71 17.64 13.17
C SER A 154 12.65 18.48 12.48
N LEU A 155 11.37 18.12 12.63
CA LEU A 155 10.23 18.93 12.25
C LEU A 155 10.05 20.14 13.19
N SER A 156 10.27 20.00 14.49
CA SER A 156 10.18 21.11 15.45
C SER A 156 11.36 22.09 15.35
N GLU A 157 12.55 21.65 15.00
CA GLU A 157 13.68 22.54 14.68
C GLU A 157 13.54 23.21 13.29
N ARG A 158 12.77 22.62 12.39
CA ARG A 158 12.33 23.24 11.13
C ARG A 158 11.05 24.05 11.28
N LEU A 159 10.34 23.92 12.39
CA LEU A 159 9.19 24.73 12.79
C LEU A 159 9.65 26.04 13.50
N MET A 160 10.42 26.86 12.83
CA MET A 160 10.02 28.25 12.73
C MET A 160 8.56 28.24 12.28
N PRO A 161 7.66 29.13 12.75
CA PRO A 161 6.27 29.08 12.31
C PRO A 161 6.24 29.16 10.79
N THR A 162 6.15 27.99 10.15
CA THR A 162 5.81 27.91 8.74
C THR A 162 4.45 28.56 8.66
N PRO A 163 4.26 29.59 7.86
CA PRO A 163 2.94 30.16 7.68
C PRO A 163 1.99 28.98 7.41
N ILE A 164 0.85 28.95 8.10
CA ILE A 164 -0.27 28.06 7.82
C ILE A 164 -0.33 27.99 6.31
N LYS A 165 -0.05 26.81 5.74
CA LYS A 165 0.06 26.69 4.29
C LYS A 165 -1.30 27.03 3.73
N ASP A 166 -1.41 28.24 3.26
CA ASP A 166 -2.66 28.93 3.01
C ASP A 166 -3.30 28.34 1.75
N VAL A 167 -4.33 27.54 1.97
CA VAL A 167 -5.16 26.98 0.90
C VAL A 167 -6.30 27.92 0.49
N SER A 168 -6.37 29.12 1.06
CA SER A 168 -7.47 30.08 0.81
C SER A 168 -7.62 30.42 -0.66
N GLU A 169 -6.51 30.60 -1.37
CA GLU A 169 -6.56 30.90 -2.81
C GLU A 169 -7.12 29.74 -3.65
N VAL A 170 -6.86 28.49 -3.22
CA VAL A 170 -7.42 27.29 -3.84
C VAL A 170 -8.91 27.19 -3.51
N GLU A 171 -9.26 27.45 -2.25
CA GLU A 171 -10.64 27.42 -1.77
C GLU A 171 -11.52 28.46 -2.51
N ASP A 172 -11.01 29.66 -2.72
CA ASP A 172 -11.73 30.70 -3.46
C ASP A 172 -11.99 30.30 -4.92
N VAL A 173 -11.03 29.65 -5.58
CA VAL A 173 -11.24 29.10 -6.92
C VAL A 173 -12.31 28.01 -6.89
N LEU A 174 -12.27 27.09 -5.90
CA LEU A 174 -13.26 26.02 -5.78
C LEU A 174 -14.66 26.55 -5.44
N LYS A 175 -14.80 27.60 -4.61
CA LYS A 175 -16.11 28.26 -4.38
C LYS A 175 -16.72 28.74 -5.69
N ASN A 176 -15.92 29.37 -6.55
CA ASN A 176 -16.38 29.79 -7.87
C ASN A 176 -16.77 28.60 -8.77
N VAL A 177 -16.08 27.44 -8.63
CA VAL A 177 -16.46 26.23 -9.36
C VAL A 177 -17.76 25.65 -8.80
N VAL A 178 -17.94 25.62 -7.48
CA VAL A 178 -19.17 25.18 -6.81
C VAL A 178 -20.38 25.97 -7.30
N ASP A 179 -20.25 27.30 -7.40
CA ASP A 179 -21.33 28.17 -7.86
C ASP A 179 -21.72 27.91 -9.32
N ARG A 180 -20.75 27.58 -10.17
CA ARG A 180 -20.99 27.32 -11.60
C ARG A 180 -21.38 25.86 -11.89
N HIS A 181 -20.86 24.94 -11.10
CA HIS A 181 -20.98 23.49 -11.28
C HIS A 181 -21.38 22.78 -9.97
N PRO A 182 -22.55 23.06 -9.41
CA PRO A 182 -23.03 22.41 -8.19
C PRO A 182 -23.14 20.88 -8.36
N GLU A 183 -23.27 20.38 -9.59
CA GLU A 183 -23.30 18.95 -9.90
C GLU A 183 -21.96 18.22 -9.62
N TYR A 184 -20.86 18.94 -9.47
CA TYR A 184 -19.55 18.37 -9.06
C TYR A 184 -19.48 18.13 -7.55
N PHE A 185 -20.33 18.79 -6.77
CA PHE A 185 -20.30 18.77 -5.30
C PHE A 185 -21.59 18.22 -4.69
N LYS A 186 -22.03 17.05 -5.14
CA LYS A 186 -23.28 16.44 -4.67
C LYS A 186 -23.25 16.06 -3.18
N ARG A 187 -22.05 15.86 -2.61
CA ARG A 187 -21.87 15.65 -1.17
C ARG A 187 -21.82 16.98 -0.40
N GLY A 188 -21.82 18.11 -1.09
CA GLY A 188 -21.56 19.44 -0.58
C GLY A 188 -20.09 19.84 -0.69
N PHE A 189 -19.80 21.08 -0.36
CA PHE A 189 -18.44 21.61 -0.27
C PHE A 189 -18.27 22.29 1.09
N LYS A 190 -17.49 21.68 1.97
CA LYS A 190 -17.27 22.16 3.34
C LYS A 190 -15.99 22.99 3.48
N GLY A 191 -15.25 23.13 2.38
CA GLY A 191 -13.99 23.86 2.33
C GLY A 191 -12.78 22.96 2.15
N LEU A 192 -11.61 23.57 2.29
CA LEU A 192 -10.32 22.92 2.20
C LEU A 192 -9.60 22.90 3.56
N LYS A 193 -8.79 21.87 3.81
CA LYS A 193 -7.93 21.77 4.98
C LYS A 193 -6.54 21.29 4.56
N GLY A 194 -5.51 22.04 4.89
CA GLY A 194 -4.12 21.58 4.77
C GLY A 194 -3.78 20.61 5.89
N VAL A 195 -3.22 19.46 5.52
CA VAL A 195 -2.73 18.42 6.45
C VAL A 195 -1.27 18.10 6.16
N SER A 196 -0.58 17.42 7.07
CA SER A 196 0.80 16.99 6.88
C SER A 196 0.91 15.59 7.48
N GLU A 197 0.48 14.60 6.72
CA GLU A 197 0.36 13.21 7.16
C GLU A 197 0.95 12.25 6.11
N ASP A 198 1.37 11.06 6.54
CA ASP A 198 2.04 10.07 5.68
C ASP A 198 1.07 9.23 4.80
N HIS A 199 -0.09 9.77 4.43
CA HIS A 199 -1.12 9.00 3.76
C HIS A 199 -1.36 9.43 2.31
N ALA A 200 -2.60 9.83 1.99
CA ALA A 200 -2.95 10.22 0.64
C ALA A 200 -2.41 11.63 0.30
N TYR A 201 -2.21 11.92 -0.97
CA TYR A 201 -1.88 13.28 -1.43
C TYR A 201 -3.02 14.26 -1.19
N MET A 202 -4.23 13.80 -1.41
CA MET A 202 -5.48 14.50 -1.11
C MET A 202 -6.53 13.48 -0.71
N SER A 203 -7.60 13.91 -0.05
CA SER A 203 -8.74 13.07 0.30
C SER A 203 -10.02 13.88 0.38
N THR A 204 -11.15 13.25 0.12
CA THR A 204 -12.48 13.87 0.23
C THR A 204 -13.34 13.12 1.23
N SER A 205 -13.82 13.83 2.24
CA SER A 205 -14.75 13.29 3.23
C SER A 205 -16.18 13.17 2.70
N LEU A 206 -17.04 12.45 3.42
CA LEU A 206 -18.44 12.28 3.04
C LEU A 206 -19.27 13.58 3.08
N ASP A 207 -18.84 14.54 3.88
CA ASP A 207 -19.50 15.85 4.03
C ASP A 207 -18.87 16.93 3.14
N GLY A 208 -17.99 16.54 2.23
CA GLY A 208 -17.43 17.40 1.21
C GLY A 208 -16.24 18.27 1.67
N LEU A 209 -15.60 17.96 2.80
CA LEU A 209 -14.31 18.53 3.15
C LEU A 209 -13.22 17.87 2.31
N ILE A 210 -12.36 18.68 1.66
CA ILE A 210 -11.20 18.17 0.91
C ILE A 210 -9.96 18.48 1.73
N GLU A 211 -9.20 17.45 2.10
CA GLU A 211 -7.91 17.56 2.75
C GLU A 211 -6.79 17.52 1.71
N ILE A 212 -5.82 18.42 1.84
CA ILE A 212 -4.69 18.58 0.91
C ILE A 212 -3.41 18.35 1.71
N ASN A 213 -2.62 17.37 1.31
CA ASN A 213 -1.42 16.98 2.03
C ASN A 213 -0.21 17.82 1.60
N PHE A 214 0.47 18.40 2.59
CA PHE A 214 1.69 19.18 2.44
C PHE A 214 2.95 18.40 2.82
N ALA A 215 2.85 17.09 3.10
CA ALA A 215 4.01 16.24 3.23
C ALA A 215 4.59 15.87 1.86
N SER A 216 5.91 15.89 1.74
CA SER A 216 6.58 15.43 0.52
C SER A 216 6.63 13.89 0.48
N ASN A 217 6.37 13.30 -0.69
CA ASN A 217 6.55 11.89 -0.88
C ASN A 217 8.06 11.50 -1.00
N LYS A 218 8.34 10.21 -1.09
CA LYS A 218 9.71 9.67 -1.25
C LYS A 218 10.45 10.16 -2.51
N PHE A 219 9.74 10.78 -3.48
CA PHE A 219 10.31 11.35 -4.70
C PHE A 219 10.42 12.88 -4.63
N GLY A 220 10.13 13.49 -3.48
CA GLY A 220 10.18 14.94 -3.28
C GLY A 220 8.94 15.69 -3.78
N TYR A 221 7.91 15.00 -4.27
CA TYR A 221 6.68 15.63 -4.69
C TYR A 221 5.82 16.02 -3.48
N ASN A 222 5.35 17.27 -3.45
CA ASN A 222 4.46 17.85 -2.45
C ASN A 222 3.17 18.31 -3.12
N ALA A 223 2.07 17.60 -2.88
CA ALA A 223 0.79 17.88 -3.53
C ALA A 223 0.23 19.26 -3.17
N GLY A 224 0.30 19.63 -1.89
CA GLY A 224 -0.21 20.91 -1.41
C GLY A 224 0.55 22.11 -1.96
N GLU A 225 1.88 22.07 -1.91
CA GLU A 225 2.71 23.15 -2.46
C GLU A 225 2.53 23.28 -3.97
N SER A 226 2.51 22.15 -4.67
CA SER A 226 2.30 22.13 -6.12
C SER A 226 0.92 22.69 -6.49
N LEU A 227 -0.13 22.35 -5.74
CA LEU A 227 -1.48 22.84 -6.00
C LEU A 227 -1.60 24.35 -5.77
N VAL A 228 -1.08 24.86 -4.64
CA VAL A 228 -1.09 26.30 -4.34
C VAL A 228 -0.31 27.08 -5.41
N SER A 229 0.84 26.56 -5.84
CA SER A 229 1.63 27.14 -6.92
C SER A 229 0.87 27.13 -8.25
N ALA A 230 0.22 25.98 -8.59
CA ALA A 230 -0.59 25.84 -9.79
C ALA A 230 -1.69 26.90 -9.87
N ILE A 231 -2.46 27.08 -8.81
CA ILE A 231 -3.54 28.06 -8.74
C ILE A 231 -3.02 29.50 -8.91
N LYS A 232 -1.89 29.83 -8.27
CA LYS A 232 -1.26 31.15 -8.44
C LYS A 232 -0.84 31.41 -9.89
N ARG A 233 -0.27 30.40 -10.56
CA ARG A 233 0.11 30.52 -11.98
C ARG A 233 -1.09 30.61 -12.90
N VAL A 234 -2.13 29.80 -12.66
CA VAL A 234 -3.38 29.89 -13.43
C VAL A 234 -3.99 31.27 -13.34
N LYS A 235 -4.07 31.86 -12.13
CA LYS A 235 -4.57 33.23 -11.94
C LYS A 235 -3.76 34.30 -12.71
N LYS A 236 -2.47 34.06 -12.93
CA LYS A 236 -1.57 34.92 -13.69
C LYS A 236 -1.53 34.65 -15.19
N GLY A 237 -2.20 33.59 -15.65
CA GLY A 237 -2.13 33.12 -17.04
C GLY A 237 -0.78 32.47 -17.40
N GLU A 238 -0.01 32.01 -16.40
CA GLU A 238 1.28 31.39 -16.60
C GLU A 238 1.13 29.88 -16.87
N ALA A 239 2.10 29.28 -17.61
CA ALA A 239 2.13 27.85 -17.86
C ALA A 239 2.52 27.08 -16.60
N LEU A 240 1.86 25.94 -16.35
CA LEU A 240 2.17 25.02 -15.28
C LEU A 240 3.41 24.16 -15.61
N ASN A 241 4.10 23.68 -14.56
CA ASN A 241 5.04 22.58 -14.66
C ASN A 241 4.32 21.22 -14.47
N LYS A 242 5.05 20.10 -14.54
CA LYS A 242 4.46 18.74 -14.46
C LYS A 242 3.79 18.48 -13.13
N GLU A 243 4.45 18.83 -12.04
CA GLU A 243 4.00 18.59 -10.67
C GLU A 243 2.78 19.47 -10.35
N GLU A 244 2.79 20.70 -10.82
CA GLU A 244 1.66 21.62 -10.69
C GLU A 244 0.44 21.14 -11.47
N GLU A 245 0.63 20.69 -12.71
CA GLU A 245 -0.46 20.15 -13.52
C GLU A 245 -0.99 18.83 -12.95
N TYR A 246 -0.09 17.97 -12.44
CA TYR A 246 -0.48 16.74 -11.76
C TYR A 246 -1.27 16.99 -10.46
N SER A 247 -0.94 18.06 -9.71
CA SER A 247 -1.71 18.41 -8.51
C SER A 247 -3.16 18.85 -8.84
N ILE A 248 -3.37 19.47 -9.99
CA ILE A 248 -4.73 19.77 -10.49
C ILE A 248 -5.49 18.49 -10.86
N GLU A 249 -4.82 17.52 -11.46
CA GLU A 249 -5.40 16.22 -11.75
C GLU A 249 -5.82 15.49 -10.46
N GLN A 250 -5.00 15.55 -9.41
CA GLN A 250 -5.33 14.97 -8.11
C GLN A 250 -6.50 15.70 -7.44
N LEU A 251 -6.55 17.02 -7.50
CA LEU A 251 -7.71 17.77 -7.02
C LEU A 251 -8.98 17.35 -7.77
N TRP A 252 -8.89 17.18 -9.08
CA TRP A 252 -10.01 16.70 -9.89
C TRP A 252 -10.44 15.29 -9.51
N HIS A 253 -9.50 14.40 -9.19
CA HIS A 253 -9.79 13.06 -8.65
C HIS A 253 -10.67 13.14 -7.39
N GLU A 254 -10.36 14.03 -6.45
CA GLU A 254 -11.13 14.24 -5.23
C GLU A 254 -12.52 14.86 -5.51
N ILE A 255 -12.59 15.78 -6.46
CA ILE A 255 -13.88 16.35 -6.89
C ILE A 255 -14.77 15.29 -7.52
N LEU A 256 -14.22 14.32 -8.26
CA LEU A 256 -14.99 13.21 -8.82
C LEU A 256 -15.56 12.31 -7.71
N HIS A 257 -14.84 12.09 -6.59
CA HIS A 257 -15.40 11.44 -5.41
C HIS A 257 -16.56 12.24 -4.82
N ASN A 258 -16.46 13.56 -4.77
CA ASN A 258 -17.52 14.44 -4.30
C ASN A 258 -18.73 14.47 -5.26
N LYS A 259 -18.49 14.42 -6.58
CA LYS A 259 -19.52 14.34 -7.64
C LYS A 259 -20.35 13.04 -7.53
N SER A 260 -19.78 11.99 -6.98
CA SER A 260 -20.51 10.77 -6.66
C SER A 260 -21.46 11.02 -5.50
N ALA A 261 -22.75 10.84 -5.70
CA ALA A 261 -23.76 10.95 -4.62
C ALA A 261 -23.68 9.82 -3.56
N ASN A 262 -22.61 9.08 -3.59
CA ASN A 262 -22.38 7.89 -2.79
C ASN A 262 -22.14 8.24 -1.33
N LYS A 263 -22.94 7.64 -0.43
CA LYS A 263 -22.82 7.79 1.02
C LYS A 263 -21.97 6.69 1.67
N THR A 264 -21.46 5.78 0.87
CA THR A 264 -20.64 4.67 1.37
C THR A 264 -19.20 5.13 1.53
N ILE A 265 -18.67 5.09 2.74
CA ILE A 265 -17.26 5.35 3.01
C ILE A 265 -16.45 4.19 2.45
N LEU A 266 -15.49 4.45 1.58
CA LEU A 266 -14.61 3.42 1.03
C LEU A 266 -13.86 2.64 2.12
N SER A 267 -13.52 3.29 3.25
CA SER A 267 -12.92 2.62 4.41
C SER A 267 -13.86 1.61 5.08
N HIS A 268 -15.17 1.81 5.06
CA HIS A 268 -16.15 0.84 5.60
C HIS A 268 -16.33 -0.38 4.70
N ILE A 269 -15.87 -0.30 3.45
CA ILE A 269 -15.88 -1.44 2.53
C ILE A 269 -14.79 -2.44 2.90
N GLU A 270 -13.66 -1.97 3.44
CA GLU A 270 -12.57 -2.82 3.93
C GLU A 270 -13.00 -3.71 5.10
N ASP A 271 -13.80 -3.20 6.02
CA ASP A 271 -14.32 -3.94 7.18
C ASP A 271 -15.20 -5.15 6.80
N LYS A 272 -15.69 -5.19 5.57
CA LYS A 272 -16.52 -6.26 5.03
C LYS A 272 -15.75 -7.24 4.13
N GLY A 273 -14.44 -7.16 4.07
CA GLY A 273 -13.61 -8.01 3.21
C GLY A 273 -13.76 -7.69 1.71
N LEU A 274 -14.16 -6.47 1.36
CA LEU A 274 -14.38 -6.02 -0.01
C LEU A 274 -13.23 -5.15 -0.52
N GLY A 275 -11.98 -5.48 -0.20
CA GLY A 275 -10.78 -4.73 -0.62
C GLY A 275 -10.72 -4.48 -2.13
N PHE A 276 -11.17 -5.44 -2.92
CA PHE A 276 -11.23 -5.31 -4.39
C PHE A 276 -12.21 -4.20 -4.85
N THR A 277 -13.30 -3.98 -4.14
CA THR A 277 -14.27 -2.90 -4.46
C THR A 277 -13.64 -1.52 -4.34
N ARG A 278 -12.82 -1.29 -3.31
CA ARG A 278 -12.08 -0.03 -3.14
C ARG A 278 -11.08 0.17 -4.27
N ALA A 279 -10.23 -0.81 -4.52
CA ALA A 279 -9.24 -0.77 -5.59
C ALA A 279 -9.86 -0.48 -6.95
N THR A 280 -11.00 -1.11 -7.26
CA THR A 280 -11.77 -0.84 -8.47
C THR A 280 -12.26 0.60 -8.51
N ALA A 281 -12.88 1.09 -7.42
CA ALA A 281 -13.40 2.45 -7.36
C ALA A 281 -12.29 3.49 -7.59
N GLU A 282 -11.17 3.35 -6.90
CA GLU A 282 -10.02 4.24 -7.04
C GLU A 282 -9.39 4.17 -8.44
N THR A 283 -9.21 2.96 -8.99
CA THR A 283 -8.64 2.80 -10.34
C THR A 283 -9.52 3.43 -11.42
N ILE A 284 -10.84 3.22 -11.34
CA ILE A 284 -11.79 3.82 -12.29
C ILE A 284 -11.83 5.33 -12.12
N ASN A 285 -11.87 5.83 -10.88
CA ASN A 285 -11.85 7.27 -10.61
C ASN A 285 -10.58 7.92 -11.15
N GLN A 286 -9.43 7.30 -10.91
CA GLN A 286 -8.14 7.77 -11.41
C GLN A 286 -8.06 7.76 -12.94
N LEU A 287 -8.58 6.72 -13.59
CA LEU A 287 -8.64 6.68 -15.06
C LEU A 287 -9.50 7.82 -15.62
N ILE A 288 -10.65 8.08 -15.01
CA ILE A 288 -11.55 9.20 -15.39
C ILE A 288 -10.84 10.54 -15.15
N ALA A 289 -10.22 10.72 -13.98
CA ALA A 289 -9.51 11.96 -13.63
C ALA A 289 -8.43 12.29 -14.65
N ARG A 290 -7.55 11.34 -14.96
CA ARG A 290 -6.48 11.52 -15.96
C ARG A 290 -7.00 11.89 -17.35
N ASN A 291 -8.15 11.36 -17.73
CA ASN A 291 -8.73 11.63 -19.03
C ASN A 291 -9.44 12.99 -19.13
N SER A 292 -9.95 13.54 -18.02
CA SER A 292 -10.83 14.71 -18.01
C SER A 292 -10.33 15.94 -17.23
N TYR A 293 -9.21 15.83 -16.48
CA TYR A 293 -8.70 16.96 -15.66
C TYR A 293 -8.36 18.21 -16.52
N ASP A 294 -8.00 18.04 -17.77
CA ASP A 294 -7.69 19.15 -18.67
C ASP A 294 -8.93 20.02 -19.00
N GLU A 295 -10.12 19.43 -18.95
CA GLU A 295 -11.38 20.17 -19.03
C GLU A 295 -11.57 21.01 -17.77
N PHE A 296 -11.38 20.40 -16.59
CA PHE A 296 -11.42 21.10 -15.32
C PHE A 296 -10.34 22.20 -15.21
N LEU A 297 -9.10 21.89 -15.63
CA LEU A 297 -8.03 22.89 -15.66
C LEU A 297 -8.38 24.08 -16.55
N ARG A 298 -9.00 23.83 -17.70
CA ARG A 298 -9.47 24.90 -18.62
C ARG A 298 -10.58 25.74 -17.98
N GLU A 299 -11.46 25.11 -17.22
CA GLU A 299 -12.55 25.77 -16.51
C GLU A 299 -12.06 26.74 -15.43
N ILE A 300 -10.97 26.43 -14.75
CA ILE A 300 -10.33 27.33 -13.79
C ILE A 300 -9.37 28.35 -14.44
N GLY A 301 -9.28 28.37 -15.77
CA GLY A 301 -8.51 29.34 -16.56
C GLY A 301 -7.10 28.88 -16.96
N GLY A 302 -6.74 27.61 -16.74
CA GLY A 302 -5.46 27.04 -17.12
C GLY A 302 -5.47 26.34 -18.47
N LYS A 303 -4.30 25.80 -18.85
CA LYS A 303 -4.14 25.00 -20.07
C LYS A 303 -3.22 23.82 -19.82
N ALA A 304 -3.70 22.63 -20.11
CA ALA A 304 -2.91 21.39 -20.00
C ALA A 304 -1.78 21.35 -21.04
N LYS A 305 -0.60 20.96 -20.57
CA LYS A 305 0.63 20.81 -21.37
C LYS A 305 1.24 19.43 -21.20
N PHE A 306 1.04 18.79 -20.05
CA PHE A 306 1.68 17.55 -19.68
C PHE A 306 0.71 16.35 -19.63
N LYS A 307 -0.43 16.43 -20.36
CA LYS A 307 -1.47 15.41 -20.32
C LYS A 307 -0.92 14.00 -20.66
N ASP A 308 -0.10 13.87 -21.70
CA ASP A 308 0.48 12.57 -22.09
C ASP A 308 1.37 11.99 -20.99
N TRP A 309 2.11 12.84 -20.28
CA TRP A 309 2.91 12.43 -19.15
C TRP A 309 2.05 11.99 -17.96
N ILE A 310 1.03 12.74 -17.60
CA ILE A 310 0.10 12.41 -16.51
C ILE A 310 -0.64 11.10 -16.80
N MET A 311 -1.01 10.88 -18.05
CA MET A 311 -1.67 9.64 -18.48
C MET A 311 -0.84 8.38 -18.21
N THR A 312 0.49 8.49 -18.15
CA THR A 312 1.41 7.34 -18.10
C THR A 312 2.32 7.31 -16.86
N ASN A 313 2.46 8.42 -16.12
CA ASN A 313 3.48 8.57 -15.09
C ASN A 313 2.95 9.14 -13.76
N GLY A 314 1.65 9.11 -13.51
CA GLY A 314 1.10 9.56 -12.23
C GLY A 314 1.64 8.78 -11.03
N TYR A 315 1.77 9.43 -9.87
CA TYR A 315 2.29 8.80 -8.65
C TYR A 315 1.24 7.93 -7.91
N SER A 316 -0.07 8.16 -8.15
CA SER A 316 -1.16 7.41 -7.52
C SER A 316 -1.76 6.42 -8.49
N TYR A 317 -2.02 5.20 -8.04
CA TYR A 317 -2.71 4.12 -8.79
C TYR A 317 -2.14 3.85 -10.19
N ASN A 318 -0.85 4.18 -10.41
CA ASN A 318 -0.28 4.14 -11.75
C ASN A 318 -0.28 2.73 -12.36
N ASP A 319 0.05 1.72 -11.57
CA ASP A 319 0.11 0.33 -12.01
C ASP A 319 -1.28 -0.18 -12.39
N SER A 320 -2.27 0.04 -11.52
CA SER A 320 -3.65 -0.41 -11.76
C SER A 320 -4.28 0.28 -12.98
N VAL A 321 -4.05 1.59 -13.16
CA VAL A 321 -4.53 2.33 -14.34
C VAL A 321 -3.82 1.85 -15.61
N THR A 322 -2.52 1.61 -15.55
CA THR A 322 -1.74 1.07 -16.67
C THR A 322 -2.25 -0.31 -17.07
N ASN A 323 -2.45 -1.19 -16.09
CA ASN A 323 -2.97 -2.53 -16.31
C ASN A 323 -4.39 -2.50 -16.90
N LEU A 324 -5.26 -1.65 -16.40
CA LEU A 324 -6.61 -1.49 -16.94
C LEU A 324 -6.58 -1.01 -18.40
N ARG A 325 -5.73 -0.05 -18.75
CA ARG A 325 -5.58 0.43 -20.12
C ARG A 325 -5.05 -0.65 -21.06
N GLU A 326 -4.05 -1.42 -20.63
CA GLU A 326 -3.54 -2.55 -21.41
C GLU A 326 -4.59 -3.68 -21.55
N LEU A 327 -5.41 -3.88 -20.51
CA LEU A 327 -6.54 -4.80 -20.56
C LEU A 327 -7.57 -4.37 -21.63
N LEU A 328 -8.00 -3.10 -21.58
CA LEU A 328 -8.94 -2.54 -22.55
C LEU A 328 -8.41 -2.66 -23.99
N LYS A 329 -7.14 -2.34 -24.19
CA LYS A 329 -6.45 -2.45 -25.48
C LYS A 329 -6.39 -3.90 -25.97
N THR A 330 -6.01 -4.84 -25.09
CA THR A 330 -5.94 -6.28 -25.41
C THR A 330 -7.32 -6.82 -25.74
N ALA A 331 -8.34 -6.42 -25.00
CA ALA A 331 -9.74 -6.79 -25.22
C ALA A 331 -10.39 -6.04 -26.40
N ARG A 332 -9.68 -5.14 -27.05
CA ARG A 332 -10.16 -4.27 -28.14
C ARG A 332 -11.39 -3.45 -27.75
N ILE A 333 -11.43 -3.01 -26.49
CA ILE A 333 -12.48 -2.13 -25.95
C ILE A 333 -12.01 -0.69 -26.13
N ASN A 334 -12.83 0.15 -26.73
CA ASN A 334 -12.53 1.57 -26.85
C ASN A 334 -12.51 2.24 -25.47
N GLU A 335 -11.38 2.86 -25.09
CA GLU A 335 -11.17 3.44 -23.77
C GLU A 335 -12.15 4.59 -23.48
N ARG A 336 -12.41 5.46 -24.46
CA ARG A 336 -13.35 6.60 -24.30
C ARG A 336 -14.79 6.11 -24.03
N ASP A 337 -15.24 5.10 -24.77
CA ASP A 337 -16.57 4.52 -24.59
C ASP A 337 -16.67 3.78 -23.26
N PHE A 338 -15.58 3.13 -22.85
CA PHE A 338 -15.50 2.49 -21.54
C PHE A 338 -15.61 3.53 -20.41
N ILE A 339 -14.80 4.59 -20.47
CA ILE A 339 -14.79 5.68 -19.46
C ILE A 339 -16.17 6.28 -19.29
N LYS A 340 -16.87 6.60 -20.38
CA LYS A 340 -18.21 7.19 -20.32
C LYS A 340 -19.21 6.32 -19.56
N GLU A 341 -19.19 5.01 -19.78
CA GLU A 341 -20.08 4.09 -19.08
C GLU A 341 -19.61 3.80 -17.65
N ALA A 342 -18.27 3.70 -17.43
CA ALA A 342 -17.68 3.50 -16.12
C ALA A 342 -17.94 4.69 -15.18
N GLU A 343 -17.87 5.93 -15.70
CA GLU A 343 -18.25 7.13 -14.94
C GLU A 343 -19.71 7.06 -14.50
N ALA A 344 -20.62 6.68 -15.37
CA ALA A 344 -22.04 6.53 -15.03
C ALA A 344 -22.28 5.45 -13.95
N ILE A 345 -21.42 4.42 -13.89
CA ILE A 345 -21.45 3.41 -12.83
C ILE A 345 -20.89 4.00 -11.53
N LEU A 346 -19.72 4.64 -11.58
CA LEU A 346 -19.04 5.26 -10.42
C LEU A 346 -19.96 6.26 -9.70
N MET A 347 -20.74 7.04 -10.46
CA MET A 347 -21.64 8.07 -9.93
C MET A 347 -22.87 7.52 -9.21
N LYS A 348 -23.12 6.20 -9.25
CA LYS A 348 -24.34 5.60 -8.65
C LYS A 348 -24.08 4.97 -7.29
N ASP A 349 -23.25 3.98 -7.21
CA ASP A 349 -23.00 3.23 -5.98
C ASP A 349 -21.67 2.49 -6.02
N TYR A 350 -20.86 2.63 -4.96
CA TYR A 350 -19.62 1.89 -4.80
C TYR A 350 -19.82 0.43 -4.36
N ALA A 351 -20.92 0.12 -3.69
CA ALA A 351 -21.12 -1.19 -3.07
C ALA A 351 -21.09 -2.39 -4.04
N GLU A 352 -21.26 -2.13 -5.34
CA GLU A 352 -21.21 -3.18 -6.39
C GLU A 352 -20.39 -2.75 -7.59
N ILE A 353 -19.49 -1.79 -7.42
CA ILE A 353 -18.74 -1.22 -8.56
C ILE A 353 -17.90 -2.27 -9.28
N ASP A 354 -17.25 -3.16 -8.55
CA ASP A 354 -16.45 -4.27 -9.09
C ASP A 354 -17.29 -5.20 -9.99
N LYS A 355 -18.48 -5.57 -9.54
CA LYS A 355 -19.39 -6.40 -10.32
C LYS A 355 -19.90 -5.69 -11.56
N ARG A 356 -20.27 -4.42 -11.43
CA ARG A 356 -20.80 -3.61 -12.54
C ARG A 356 -19.74 -3.31 -13.59
N ILE A 357 -18.50 -2.99 -13.17
CA ILE A 357 -17.39 -2.78 -14.09
C ILE A 357 -16.99 -4.10 -14.75
N SER A 358 -16.91 -5.20 -13.99
CA SER A 358 -16.67 -6.53 -14.57
C SER A 358 -17.72 -6.89 -15.62
N TYR A 359 -18.99 -6.63 -15.35
CA TYR A 359 -20.09 -6.87 -16.29
C TYR A 359 -19.98 -5.98 -17.54
N LEU A 360 -19.62 -4.69 -17.37
CA LEU A 360 -19.38 -3.76 -18.48
C LEU A 360 -18.26 -4.28 -19.40
N LEU A 361 -17.16 -4.73 -18.81
CA LEU A 361 -16.03 -5.29 -19.55
C LEU A 361 -16.45 -6.53 -20.34
N VAL A 362 -17.08 -7.51 -19.69
CA VAL A 362 -17.53 -8.75 -20.33
C VAL A 362 -18.53 -8.48 -21.46
N ARG A 363 -19.46 -7.54 -21.26
CA ARG A 363 -20.44 -7.16 -22.29
C ARG A 363 -19.79 -6.55 -23.53
N LYS A 364 -18.68 -5.81 -23.36
CA LYS A 364 -17.95 -5.18 -24.45
C LYS A 364 -16.94 -6.12 -25.12
N TYR A 365 -16.52 -7.15 -24.40
CA TYR A 365 -15.52 -8.10 -24.89
C TYR A 365 -16.15 -9.16 -25.79
N LYS A 366 -15.53 -9.39 -26.94
CA LYS A 366 -15.98 -10.37 -27.94
C LYS A 366 -15.05 -11.59 -28.05
N GLY A 367 -14.04 -11.68 -27.17
CA GLY A 367 -13.09 -12.79 -27.16
C GLY A 367 -13.52 -13.92 -26.23
N GLU A 368 -12.77 -15.02 -26.24
CA GLU A 368 -13.04 -16.24 -25.47
C GLU A 368 -12.33 -16.29 -24.10
N GLY A 369 -11.38 -15.38 -23.84
CA GLY A 369 -10.60 -15.37 -22.60
C GLY A 369 -11.38 -14.86 -21.39
N ASP A 370 -10.94 -15.22 -20.17
CA ASP A 370 -11.56 -14.77 -18.91
C ASP A 370 -11.15 -13.34 -18.56
N LEU A 371 -11.86 -12.38 -19.15
CA LEU A 371 -11.63 -10.96 -18.93
C LEU A 371 -11.96 -10.53 -17.48
N LYS A 372 -12.94 -11.18 -16.86
CA LYS A 372 -13.33 -10.87 -15.47
C LYS A 372 -12.21 -11.26 -14.51
N TRP A 373 -11.60 -12.41 -14.69
CA TRP A 373 -10.46 -12.85 -13.91
C TRP A 373 -9.27 -11.90 -14.11
N ALA A 374 -8.94 -11.55 -15.35
CA ALA A 374 -7.86 -10.61 -15.64
C ALA A 374 -8.11 -9.23 -15.00
N PHE A 375 -9.36 -8.74 -15.00
CA PHE A 375 -9.73 -7.51 -14.31
C PHE A 375 -9.52 -7.60 -12.79
N GLY A 376 -9.81 -8.76 -12.17
CA GLY A 376 -9.55 -9.01 -10.76
C GLY A 376 -8.07 -8.93 -10.36
N MET A 377 -7.15 -8.92 -11.33
CA MET A 377 -5.70 -8.88 -11.12
C MET A 377 -5.06 -7.54 -11.48
N ILE A 378 -5.84 -6.47 -11.69
CA ILE A 378 -5.31 -5.16 -12.14
C ILE A 378 -4.34 -4.49 -11.17
N GLU A 379 -4.31 -4.89 -9.89
CA GLU A 379 -3.37 -4.37 -8.89
C GLU A 379 -1.99 -5.04 -8.92
N LEU A 380 -1.80 -6.09 -9.72
CA LEU A 380 -0.48 -6.71 -9.88
C LEU A 380 0.54 -5.72 -10.47
N PRO A 381 1.84 -5.89 -10.19
CA PRO A 381 2.87 -5.16 -10.92
C PRO A 381 2.69 -5.35 -12.43
N PRO A 382 2.86 -4.29 -13.27
CA PRO A 382 2.55 -4.34 -14.71
C PRO A 382 3.24 -5.47 -15.46
N GLU A 383 4.47 -5.81 -15.10
CA GLU A 383 5.19 -6.94 -15.71
C GLU A 383 4.49 -8.27 -15.43
N SER A 384 4.10 -8.51 -14.18
CA SER A 384 3.36 -9.72 -13.77
C SER A 384 1.99 -9.79 -14.44
N PHE A 385 1.28 -8.66 -14.48
CA PHE A 385 -0.01 -8.56 -15.14
C PHE A 385 0.07 -8.90 -16.63
N ASN A 386 1.06 -8.35 -17.35
CA ASN A 386 1.29 -8.63 -18.77
C ASN A 386 1.62 -10.10 -19.02
N ASN A 387 2.50 -10.67 -18.20
CA ASN A 387 3.00 -12.04 -18.38
C ASN A 387 1.95 -13.10 -18.02
N VAL A 388 1.06 -12.83 -17.09
CA VAL A 388 0.05 -13.78 -16.62
C VAL A 388 -1.31 -13.49 -17.27
N CYS A 389 -1.87 -12.30 -17.03
CA CYS A 389 -3.26 -12.01 -17.40
C CYS A 389 -3.44 -11.74 -18.89
N LEU A 390 -2.62 -10.85 -19.46
CA LEU A 390 -2.78 -10.49 -20.87
C LEU A 390 -2.30 -11.59 -21.82
N LYS A 391 -1.36 -12.43 -21.40
CA LYS A 391 -0.94 -13.58 -22.21
C LYS A 391 -2.07 -14.60 -22.39
N ILE A 392 -2.82 -14.89 -21.32
CA ILE A 392 -3.98 -15.77 -21.36
C ILE A 392 -5.06 -15.19 -22.30
N LEU A 393 -5.36 -13.90 -22.17
CA LEU A 393 -6.34 -13.25 -23.04
C LEU A 393 -5.96 -13.21 -24.53
N ARG A 394 -4.66 -13.22 -24.85
CA ARG A 394 -4.17 -13.22 -26.24
C ARG A 394 -4.15 -14.62 -26.88
N GLN A 395 -4.26 -15.67 -26.07
CA GLN A 395 -4.25 -17.06 -26.52
C GLN A 395 -5.65 -17.63 -26.75
N GLY A 396 -6.70 -17.00 -26.23
CA GLY A 396 -8.12 -17.26 -26.51
C GLY A 396 -8.68 -16.23 -27.50
#